data_81525fbc03d93fb9afdf05c44309ca1a
#
_entry.id   81525fbc03d93fb9afdf05c44309ca1a
#
_cell.length_a   1.000
_cell.length_b   1.000
_cell.length_c   1.000
_cell.angle_alpha   90.00
_cell.angle_beta   90.00
_cell.angle_gamma   90.00
#
_symmetry.space_group_name_H-M   'P 1'
#
loop_
_entity.id
_entity.type
_entity.pdbx_description
1 polymer ?
#
loop_
_entity_poly.entity_id
_entity_poly.type
_entity_poly.pdbx_seq_one_letter_code
_entity_poly.pdbx_strand_id
1 'polypeptide(L)'
;MQNKLGDFVLPSVDAGAKALNGITLDENLAGTNPNPEAEGAYPIATLTWILAYETGNGKNTDAIKTALSTLLSDEYQDKAPKLGFVPLKGDILEKSRAAVERIGK
;
A
#
# COMPACT_ATOMS: atom_id res chain seq x y z
N MET A 1 -16.76 7.82 -11.77
CA MET A 1 -17.34 6.47 -11.69
C MET A 1 -18.23 6.40 -10.46
N GLN A 2 -19.35 5.72 -10.53
CA GLN A 2 -20.26 5.60 -9.41
C GLN A 2 -19.78 4.51 -8.44
N ASN A 3 -19.68 4.86 -7.16
CA ASN A 3 -19.29 3.91 -6.11
C ASN A 3 -20.52 3.15 -5.55
N LYS A 4 -20.28 2.25 -4.60
CA LYS A 4 -21.33 1.40 -4.00
C LYS A 4 -22.42 2.20 -3.26
N LEU A 5 -22.07 3.40 -2.76
CA LEU A 5 -23.02 4.29 -2.09
C LEU A 5 -23.85 5.15 -3.05
N GLY A 6 -23.55 5.10 -4.35
CA GLY A 6 -24.23 5.87 -5.37
C GLY A 6 -23.55 7.20 -5.72
N ASP A 7 -22.42 7.52 -5.09
CA ASP A 7 -21.68 8.76 -5.35
C ASP A 7 -20.89 8.66 -6.65
N PHE A 8 -20.86 9.74 -7.42
CA PHE A 8 -19.98 9.87 -8.58
C PHE A 8 -18.64 10.44 -8.14
N VAL A 9 -17.59 9.63 -8.24
CA VAL A 9 -16.25 9.94 -7.74
C VAL A 9 -15.25 10.02 -8.89
N LEU A 10 -14.43 11.07 -8.89
CA LEU A 10 -13.31 11.22 -9.82
C LEU A 10 -12.08 10.49 -9.29
N PRO A 11 -11.23 9.94 -10.18
CA PRO A 11 -9.97 9.34 -9.77
C PRO A 11 -9.03 10.42 -9.25
N SER A 12 -8.77 10.39 -7.96
CA SER A 12 -7.85 11.29 -7.27
C SER A 12 -7.07 10.53 -6.19
N VAL A 13 -5.97 11.13 -5.75
CA VAL A 13 -5.17 10.56 -4.65
C VAL A 13 -6.01 10.41 -3.38
N ASP A 14 -6.84 11.40 -3.06
CA ASP A 14 -7.72 11.37 -1.88
C ASP A 14 -8.78 10.26 -1.99
N ALA A 15 -9.46 10.17 -3.13
CA ALA A 15 -10.47 9.14 -3.36
C ALA A 15 -9.87 7.72 -3.36
N GLY A 16 -8.66 7.58 -3.88
CA GLY A 16 -7.89 6.33 -3.80
C GLY A 16 -7.47 5.99 -2.38
N ALA A 17 -7.01 6.96 -1.60
CA ALA A 17 -6.65 6.74 -0.20
C ALA A 17 -7.84 6.29 0.65
N LYS A 18 -9.03 6.86 0.43
CA LYS A 18 -10.27 6.41 1.08
C LYS A 18 -10.60 4.97 0.74
N ALA A 19 -10.39 4.57 -0.52
CA ALA A 19 -10.61 3.18 -0.93
C ALA A 19 -9.61 2.22 -0.27
N LEU A 20 -8.34 2.59 -0.20
CA LEU A 20 -7.29 1.77 0.41
C LEU A 20 -7.47 1.60 1.92
N ASN A 21 -7.97 2.60 2.62
CA ASN A 21 -8.23 2.54 4.06
C ASN A 21 -9.24 1.44 4.45
N GLY A 22 -10.06 1.01 3.52
CA GLY A 22 -11.02 -0.09 3.72
C GLY A 22 -10.45 -1.48 3.48
N ILE A 23 -9.19 -1.60 3.05
CA ILE A 23 -8.55 -2.89 2.80
C ILE A 23 -7.99 -3.46 4.11
N THR A 24 -8.41 -4.69 4.43
CA THR A 24 -7.82 -5.46 5.52
C THR A 24 -6.76 -6.40 4.93
N LEU A 25 -5.54 -6.29 5.42
CA LEU A 25 -4.42 -7.15 5.00
C LEU A 25 -4.31 -8.35 5.93
N ASP A 26 -4.05 -9.52 5.35
CA ASP A 26 -3.70 -10.73 6.10
C ASP A 26 -2.22 -10.70 6.54
N GLU A 27 -1.72 -11.80 7.11
CA GLU A 27 -0.33 -11.94 7.58
C GLU A 27 0.70 -11.84 6.44
N ASN A 28 0.30 -12.13 5.21
CA ASN A 28 1.13 -12.04 4.01
C ASN A 28 0.96 -10.70 3.27
N LEU A 29 0.31 -9.73 3.89
CA LEU A 29 -0.05 -8.42 3.30
C LEU A 29 -0.98 -8.53 2.09
N ALA A 30 -1.67 -9.65 1.91
CA ALA A 30 -2.66 -9.79 0.87
C ALA A 30 -4.02 -9.25 1.34
N GLY A 31 -4.71 -8.57 0.47
CA GLY A 31 -6.03 -8.05 0.76
C GLY A 31 -6.58 -7.25 -0.40
N THR A 32 -7.89 -7.27 -0.54
CA THR A 32 -8.61 -6.47 -1.52
C THR A 32 -9.91 -5.95 -0.92
N ASN A 33 -10.39 -4.86 -1.44
CA ASN A 33 -11.72 -4.36 -1.13
C ASN A 33 -12.30 -3.69 -2.39
N PRO A 34 -12.77 -4.49 -3.37
CA PRO A 34 -13.36 -3.93 -4.57
C PRO A 34 -14.64 -3.19 -4.23
N ASN A 35 -14.78 -1.99 -4.79
CA ASN A 35 -15.95 -1.14 -4.60
C ASN A 35 -16.28 -0.88 -3.11
N PRO A 36 -15.37 -0.25 -2.35
CA PRO A 36 -15.51 -0.06 -0.90
C PRO A 36 -16.73 0.79 -0.52
N GLU A 37 -17.29 0.54 0.66
CA GLU A 37 -18.42 1.30 1.22
C GLU A 37 -17.94 2.51 2.03
N ALA A 38 -17.04 3.31 1.46
CA ALA A 38 -16.56 4.54 2.07
C ALA A 38 -16.99 5.74 1.25
N GLU A 39 -17.51 6.77 1.93
CA GLU A 39 -17.95 8.00 1.28
C GLU A 39 -16.81 8.65 0.51
N GLY A 40 -17.03 8.91 -0.78
CA GLY A 40 -16.05 9.50 -1.67
C GLY A 40 -14.87 8.59 -2.03
N ALA A 41 -14.94 7.29 -1.73
CA ALA A 41 -13.94 6.32 -2.17
C ALA A 41 -14.10 6.00 -3.66
N TYR A 42 -12.96 5.94 -4.37
CA TYR A 42 -12.96 5.51 -5.77
C TYR A 42 -13.16 3.99 -5.85
N PRO A 43 -14.13 3.50 -6.65
CA PRO A 43 -14.51 2.08 -6.58
C PRO A 43 -13.47 1.10 -7.13
N ILE A 44 -12.53 1.57 -7.95
CA ILE A 44 -11.47 0.73 -8.54
C ILE A 44 -10.12 1.20 -8.00
N ALA A 45 -9.70 0.62 -6.90
CA ALA A 45 -8.39 0.84 -6.30
C ALA A 45 -7.77 -0.50 -5.90
N THR A 46 -6.47 -0.62 -6.07
CA THR A 46 -5.73 -1.83 -5.70
C THR A 46 -4.36 -1.46 -5.16
N LEU A 47 -3.73 -2.42 -4.50
CA LEU A 47 -2.34 -2.35 -4.08
C LEU A 47 -1.45 -2.99 -5.14
N THR A 48 -0.20 -2.56 -5.19
CA THR A 48 0.89 -3.24 -5.88
C THR A 48 1.78 -3.89 -4.83
N TRP A 49 2.14 -5.14 -5.03
CA TRP A 49 2.96 -5.91 -4.09
C TRP A 49 4.36 -6.12 -4.63
N ILE A 50 5.34 -6.03 -3.75
CA ILE A 50 6.71 -6.48 -3.99
C ILE A 50 6.87 -7.80 -3.26
N LEU A 51 7.28 -8.85 -3.99
CA LEU A 51 7.56 -10.16 -3.42
C LEU A 51 9.03 -10.22 -3.01
N ALA A 52 9.27 -10.53 -1.75
CA ALA A 52 10.60 -10.72 -1.21
C ALA A 52 10.64 -11.99 -0.34
N TYR A 53 11.77 -12.68 -0.35
CA TYR A 53 11.95 -13.82 0.54
C TYR A 53 12.17 -13.33 1.97
N GLU A 54 11.50 -13.96 2.92
CA GLU A 54 11.71 -13.68 4.35
C GLU A 54 13.08 -14.21 4.83
N THR A 55 13.56 -15.31 4.24
CA THR A 55 14.87 -15.89 4.51
C THR A 55 15.53 -16.34 3.21
N GLY A 56 16.81 -16.68 3.26
CA GLY A 56 17.55 -17.17 2.09
C GLY A 56 18.19 -16.07 1.23
N ASN A 57 18.21 -14.83 1.71
CA ASN A 57 18.75 -13.68 0.99
C ASN A 57 20.29 -13.56 1.07
N GLY A 58 20.92 -14.25 2.02
CA GLY A 58 22.37 -14.27 2.20
C GLY A 58 22.96 -12.86 2.34
N LYS A 59 23.99 -12.57 1.55
CA LYS A 59 24.68 -11.27 1.54
C LYS A 59 23.84 -10.11 1.01
N ASN A 60 22.72 -10.38 0.36
CA ASN A 60 21.85 -9.36 -0.21
C ASN A 60 20.81 -8.84 0.80
N THR A 61 20.73 -9.42 1.99
CA THR A 61 19.73 -9.08 3.01
C THR A 61 19.68 -7.58 3.32
N ASP A 62 20.84 -6.99 3.61
CA ASP A 62 20.90 -5.57 3.99
C ASP A 62 20.50 -4.65 2.83
N ALA A 63 20.92 -4.98 1.61
CA ALA A 63 20.55 -4.22 0.43
C ALA A 63 19.04 -4.27 0.16
N ILE A 64 18.42 -5.44 0.29
CA ILE A 64 16.97 -5.62 0.13
C ILE A 64 16.21 -4.83 1.20
N LYS A 65 16.60 -4.96 2.46
CA LYS A 65 15.96 -4.23 3.57
C LYS A 65 16.10 -2.72 3.40
N THR A 66 17.28 -2.24 3.01
CA THR A 66 17.51 -0.82 2.78
C THR A 66 16.65 -0.28 1.64
N ALA A 67 16.58 -0.98 0.51
CA ALA A 67 15.76 -0.58 -0.63
C ALA A 67 14.28 -0.50 -0.27
N LEU A 68 13.73 -1.54 0.38
CA LEU A 68 12.32 -1.59 0.76
C LEU A 68 11.98 -0.57 1.85
N SER A 69 12.86 -0.40 2.85
CA SER A 69 12.67 0.62 3.90
C SER A 69 12.69 2.03 3.31
N THR A 70 13.53 2.29 2.32
CA THR A 70 13.57 3.57 1.61
C THR A 70 12.26 3.85 0.88
N LEU A 71 11.72 2.88 0.15
CA LEU A 71 10.42 3.01 -0.52
C LEU A 71 9.28 3.28 0.45
N LEU A 72 9.34 2.72 1.66
CA LEU A 72 8.33 2.91 2.71
C LEU A 72 8.61 4.11 3.62
N SER A 73 9.67 4.88 3.35
CA SER A 73 9.98 6.08 4.13
C SER A 73 8.96 7.20 3.85
N ASP A 74 8.79 8.09 4.82
CA ASP A 74 7.88 9.23 4.68
C ASP A 74 8.27 10.11 3.49
N GLU A 75 9.58 10.29 3.24
CA GLU A 75 10.08 11.07 2.10
C GLU A 75 9.58 10.52 0.76
N TYR A 76 9.66 9.20 0.55
CA TYR A 76 9.20 8.58 -0.70
C TYR A 76 7.68 8.51 -0.79
N GLN A 77 6.99 8.28 0.32
CA GLN A 77 5.53 8.31 0.34
C GLN A 77 5.00 9.72 0.01
N ASP A 78 5.66 10.77 0.46
CA ASP A 78 5.30 12.15 0.13
C ASP A 78 5.52 12.50 -1.35
N LYS A 79 6.41 11.79 -2.03
CA LYS A 79 6.66 11.94 -3.47
C LYS A 79 5.67 11.14 -4.34
N ALA A 80 5.04 10.11 -3.79
CA ALA A 80 4.16 9.21 -4.54
C ALA A 80 3.04 9.94 -5.33
N PRO A 81 2.33 10.96 -4.78
CA PRO A 81 1.30 11.66 -5.51
C PRO A 81 1.79 12.35 -6.79
N LYS A 82 3.03 12.84 -6.79
CA LYS A 82 3.65 13.47 -7.96
C LYS A 82 3.90 12.50 -9.10
N LEU A 83 3.98 11.19 -8.78
CA LEU A 83 4.17 10.11 -9.73
C LEU A 83 2.85 9.42 -10.11
N GLY A 84 1.73 9.92 -9.63
CA GLY A 84 0.40 9.36 -9.90
C GLY A 84 0.02 8.17 -9.02
N PHE A 85 0.74 7.95 -7.92
CA PHE A 85 0.45 6.89 -6.96
C PHE A 85 -0.21 7.43 -5.69
N VAL A 86 -1.02 6.60 -5.05
CA VAL A 86 -1.58 6.90 -3.72
C VAL A 86 -0.54 6.49 -2.67
N PRO A 87 -0.13 7.41 -1.78
CA PRO A 87 0.81 7.06 -0.72
C PRO A 87 0.17 6.10 0.28
N LEU A 88 0.96 5.15 0.77
CA LEU A 88 0.55 4.27 1.85
C LEU A 88 0.51 5.05 3.17
N LYS A 89 -0.53 4.82 3.95
CA LYS A 89 -0.71 5.47 5.27
C LYS A 89 -1.35 4.50 6.25
N GLY A 90 -1.25 4.83 7.54
CA GLY A 90 -1.91 4.10 8.62
C GLY A 90 -1.48 2.63 8.69
N ASP A 91 -2.44 1.76 8.91
CA ASP A 91 -2.21 0.34 9.17
C ASP A 91 -1.48 -0.39 8.04
N ILE A 92 -1.78 -0.07 6.78
CA ILE A 92 -1.11 -0.66 5.61
C ILE A 92 0.39 -0.34 5.63
N LEU A 93 0.75 0.92 5.88
CA LEU A 93 2.15 1.33 5.95
C LEU A 93 2.88 0.68 7.12
N GLU A 94 2.26 0.63 8.28
CA GLU A 94 2.81 0.01 9.49
C GLU A 94 3.07 -1.48 9.31
N LYS A 95 2.11 -2.21 8.77
CA LYS A 95 2.24 -3.64 8.46
C LYS A 95 3.31 -3.90 7.40
N SER A 96 3.42 -3.04 6.39
CA SER A 96 4.45 -3.14 5.36
C SER A 96 5.85 -2.94 5.95
N ARG A 97 6.04 -1.95 6.81
CA ARG A 97 7.29 -1.73 7.53
C ARG A 97 7.66 -2.91 8.43
N ALA A 98 6.70 -3.44 9.17
CA ALA A 98 6.91 -4.62 10.01
C ALA A 98 7.32 -5.86 9.20
N ALA A 99 6.74 -6.04 8.01
CA ALA A 99 7.11 -7.13 7.11
C ALA A 99 8.57 -7.01 6.62
N VAL A 100 9.04 -5.80 6.33
CA VAL A 100 10.45 -5.56 5.95
C VAL A 100 11.40 -5.92 7.09
N GLU A 101 11.02 -5.64 8.33
CA GLU A 101 11.85 -6.00 9.49
C GLU A 101 12.01 -7.52 9.67
N ARG A 102 11.05 -8.33 9.23
CA ARG A 102 11.14 -9.79 9.27
C ARG A 102 12.09 -10.38 8.24
N ILE A 103 12.50 -9.62 7.23
CA ILE A 103 13.44 -10.10 6.21
C ILE A 103 14.79 -10.38 6.85
N GLY A 104 15.29 -11.61 6.69
CA GLY A 104 16.54 -12.09 7.24
C GLY A 104 17.45 -12.76 6.18
N LYS A 105 18.58 -13.26 6.66
CA LYS A 105 19.55 -13.95 5.81
C LYS A 105 19.04 -15.26 5.22
#